data_115e012388bac2d0ede2bfca6a2b1786
#
_entry.id   115e012388bac2d0ede2bfca6a2b1786
#
_cell.length_a   1.000
_cell.length_b   1.000
_cell.length_c   1.000
_cell.angle_alpha   90.00
_cell.angle_beta   90.00
_cell.angle_gamma   90.00
#
_symmetry.space_group_name_H-M   'P 1'
#
loop_
_entity.id
_entity.type
_entity.pdbx_description
1 polymer ?
#
loop_
_entity_poly.entity_id
_entity_poly.type
_entity_poly.pdbx_seq_one_letter_code
_entity_poly.pdbx_strand_id
1 'polypeptide(L)'
;MNKIILLLVVTLTLLGCKNSEREVDKLDLAKKYYKFLDNSNTSGMLTLLGDSIVIRENEDNYEEHFSQKGYINWLEWDAVFEPTYKIIEIKQDNEIVKAKISKIDKRLFFLHEEPMVWNEIIQFENGKITRVERLKYEVFDISRFVKNREELVRWVDDNHPELNGFLEAQTKSVAMKYLKALALFQNQK
;
A
#
# COMPACT_ATOMS: atom_id res chain seq x y z
N MET A 1 -48.97 -49.88 8.28
CA MET A 1 -47.50 -49.78 8.34
C MET A 1 -46.86 -48.90 7.30
N ASN A 2 -47.59 -48.19 6.43
CA ASN A 2 -46.98 -47.48 5.30
C ASN A 2 -46.94 -45.94 5.42
N LYS A 3 -47.37 -45.34 6.53
CA LYS A 3 -47.38 -43.87 6.69
C LYS A 3 -46.17 -43.34 7.45
N ILE A 4 -45.46 -44.19 8.17
CA ILE A 4 -44.27 -43.79 8.98
C ILE A 4 -43.00 -43.76 8.11
N ILE A 5 -42.94 -44.58 7.07
CA ILE A 5 -41.77 -44.67 6.19
C ILE A 5 -41.70 -43.44 5.26
N LEU A 6 -42.85 -42.85 4.89
CA LEU A 6 -42.89 -41.66 4.03
C LEU A 6 -42.40 -40.38 4.71
N LEU A 7 -42.54 -40.32 6.05
CA LEU A 7 -42.10 -39.12 6.81
C LEU A 7 -40.59 -39.09 7.04
N LEU A 8 -39.90 -40.23 7.00
CA LEU A 8 -38.46 -40.31 7.23
C LEU A 8 -37.61 -39.96 6.01
N VAL A 9 -38.19 -40.02 4.80
CA VAL A 9 -37.48 -39.74 3.54
C VAL A 9 -37.45 -38.22 3.25
N VAL A 10 -38.41 -37.45 3.78
CA VAL A 10 -38.49 -35.99 3.51
C VAL A 10 -37.52 -35.16 4.39
N THR A 11 -37.04 -35.75 5.53
CA THR A 11 -36.12 -35.02 6.43
C THR A 11 -34.65 -35.13 6.07
N LEU A 12 -34.26 -35.93 5.05
CA LEU A 12 -32.87 -36.13 4.63
C LEU A 12 -32.42 -35.23 3.50
N THR A 13 -33.28 -34.41 2.92
CA THR A 13 -32.94 -33.56 1.76
C THR A 13 -32.57 -32.11 2.12
N LEU A 14 -32.53 -31.72 3.40
CA LEU A 14 -32.21 -30.36 3.84
C LEU A 14 -30.76 -30.15 4.33
N LEU A 15 -29.88 -31.15 4.16
CA LEU A 15 -28.48 -31.07 4.62
C LEU A 15 -27.46 -30.83 3.48
N GLY A 16 -27.84 -30.16 2.40
CA GLY A 16 -26.99 -30.10 1.25
C GLY A 16 -26.93 -28.78 0.49
N CYS A 17 -26.81 -27.65 1.16
CA CYS A 17 -26.24 -26.45 0.53
C CYS A 17 -25.41 -25.69 1.55
N LYS A 18 -24.28 -26.25 1.93
CA LYS A 18 -23.17 -25.42 2.34
C LYS A 18 -22.67 -24.79 1.03
N ASN A 19 -23.15 -23.58 0.72
CA ASN A 19 -22.45 -22.75 -0.24
C ASN A 19 -20.99 -22.71 0.25
N SER A 20 -20.10 -23.40 -0.41
CA SER A 20 -18.69 -23.16 -0.30
C SER A 20 -18.46 -21.78 -0.92
N GLU A 21 -18.69 -20.72 -0.12
CA GLU A 21 -18.05 -19.43 -0.45
C GLU A 21 -16.59 -19.81 -0.72
N ARG A 22 -16.12 -19.56 -1.93
CA ARG A 22 -14.72 -19.80 -2.27
C ARG A 22 -13.93 -19.02 -1.23
N GLU A 23 -13.25 -19.74 -0.35
CA GLU A 23 -12.36 -19.12 0.63
C GLU A 23 -11.42 -18.19 -0.16
N VAL A 24 -11.50 -16.91 0.14
CA VAL A 24 -10.73 -15.90 -0.59
C VAL A 24 -9.26 -16.13 -0.26
N ASP A 25 -8.44 -16.36 -1.25
CA ASP A 25 -7.00 -16.53 -1.09
C ASP A 25 -6.37 -15.17 -0.74
N LYS A 26 -6.25 -14.91 0.56
CA LYS A 26 -5.67 -13.68 1.12
C LYS A 26 -4.22 -13.47 0.68
N LEU A 27 -3.47 -14.57 0.54
CA LEU A 27 -2.09 -14.50 0.07
C LEU A 27 -2.02 -14.04 -1.38
N ASP A 28 -2.92 -14.51 -2.25
CA ASP A 28 -3.02 -14.05 -3.64
C ASP A 28 -3.45 -12.58 -3.71
N LEU A 29 -4.41 -12.16 -2.88
CA LEU A 29 -4.82 -10.74 -2.80
C LEU A 29 -3.65 -9.85 -2.38
N ALA A 30 -2.88 -10.25 -1.35
CA ALA A 30 -1.70 -9.50 -0.91
C ALA A 30 -0.62 -9.42 -2.00
N LYS A 31 -0.35 -10.51 -2.71
CA LYS A 31 0.59 -10.49 -3.85
C LYS A 31 0.13 -9.56 -4.97
N LYS A 32 -1.17 -9.55 -5.28
CA LYS A 32 -1.75 -8.62 -6.26
C LYS A 32 -1.63 -7.18 -5.79
N TYR A 33 -1.83 -6.90 -4.49
CA TYR A 33 -1.66 -5.58 -3.92
C TYR A 33 -0.27 -5.01 -4.21
N TYR A 34 0.81 -5.74 -3.88
CA TYR A 34 2.17 -5.30 -4.18
C TYR A 34 2.46 -5.20 -5.67
N LYS A 35 1.95 -6.13 -6.47
CA LYS A 35 2.07 -6.04 -7.92
C LYS A 35 1.42 -4.77 -8.48
N PHE A 36 0.28 -4.34 -7.92
CA PHE A 36 -0.40 -3.13 -8.37
C PHE A 36 0.28 -1.86 -7.84
N LEU A 37 0.91 -1.90 -6.67
CA LEU A 37 1.81 -0.83 -6.22
C LEU A 37 3.01 -0.69 -7.16
N ASP A 38 3.69 -1.78 -7.48
CA ASP A 38 4.87 -1.82 -8.34
C ASP A 38 4.58 -1.30 -9.77
N ASN A 39 3.43 -1.69 -10.31
CA ASN A 39 3.01 -1.29 -11.66
C ASN A 39 2.15 -0.01 -11.68
N SER A 40 1.92 0.63 -10.53
CA SER A 40 1.03 1.80 -10.40
C SER A 40 -0.37 1.57 -11.00
N ASN A 41 -0.90 0.34 -10.86
CA ASN A 41 -2.16 -0.08 -11.47
C ASN A 41 -3.36 0.34 -10.61
N THR A 42 -3.85 1.56 -10.82
CA THR A 42 -4.98 2.13 -10.09
C THR A 42 -6.28 1.34 -10.27
N SER A 43 -6.58 0.88 -11.47
CA SER A 43 -7.81 0.10 -11.76
C SER A 43 -7.77 -1.29 -11.10
N GLY A 44 -6.62 -1.95 -11.12
CA GLY A 44 -6.42 -3.20 -10.40
C GLY A 44 -6.53 -3.00 -8.89
N MET A 45 -5.93 -1.94 -8.35
CA MET A 45 -5.99 -1.61 -6.92
C MET A 45 -7.44 -1.42 -6.44
N LEU A 46 -8.29 -0.71 -7.19
CA LEU A 46 -9.70 -0.55 -6.87
C LEU A 46 -10.44 -1.89 -6.65
N THR A 47 -10.03 -2.95 -7.33
CA THR A 47 -10.67 -4.27 -7.18
C THR A 47 -10.30 -4.97 -5.88
N LEU A 48 -9.19 -4.58 -5.23
CA LEU A 48 -8.68 -5.21 -4.02
C LEU A 48 -9.15 -4.53 -2.73
N LEU A 49 -9.39 -3.20 -2.78
CA LEU A 49 -9.69 -2.40 -1.60
C LEU A 49 -11.16 -2.47 -1.19
N GLY A 50 -11.42 -2.34 0.12
CA GLY A 50 -12.73 -1.99 0.65
C GLY A 50 -13.12 -0.54 0.32
N ASP A 51 -14.25 -0.07 0.84
CA ASP A 51 -14.69 1.33 0.66
C ASP A 51 -13.73 2.34 1.29
N SER A 52 -12.99 1.88 2.31
CA SER A 52 -11.91 2.61 2.96
C SER A 52 -10.75 1.68 3.27
N ILE A 53 -9.56 2.25 3.42
CA ILE A 53 -8.36 1.55 3.86
C ILE A 53 -7.65 2.39 4.92
N VAL A 54 -7.15 1.72 5.95
CA VAL A 54 -6.33 2.32 7.00
C VAL A 54 -4.86 1.98 6.73
N ILE A 55 -4.03 3.00 6.68
CA ILE A 55 -2.57 2.85 6.63
C ILE A 55 -2.02 3.28 7.98
N ARG A 56 -1.27 2.39 8.64
CA ARG A 56 -0.65 2.66 9.94
C ARG A 56 0.86 2.46 9.87
N GLU A 57 1.59 3.35 10.53
CA GLU A 57 3.03 3.26 10.76
C GLU A 57 3.29 3.22 12.26
N ASN A 58 3.70 2.07 12.79
CA ASN A 58 3.80 1.86 14.23
C ASN A 58 4.96 2.63 14.88
N GLU A 59 6.11 2.72 14.21
CA GLU A 59 7.28 3.42 14.78
C GLU A 59 7.01 4.92 14.99
N ASP A 60 6.22 5.53 14.09
CA ASP A 60 5.87 6.94 14.17
C ASP A 60 4.53 7.18 14.86
N ASN A 61 3.85 6.13 15.32
CA ASN A 61 2.49 6.16 15.84
C ASN A 61 1.52 6.95 14.94
N TYR A 62 1.70 6.82 13.63
CA TYR A 62 0.91 7.51 12.61
C TYR A 62 -0.16 6.58 12.04
N GLU A 63 -1.37 7.10 11.85
CA GLU A 63 -2.47 6.38 11.20
C GLU A 63 -3.23 7.33 10.27
N GLU A 64 -3.49 6.89 9.05
CA GLU A 64 -4.26 7.63 8.06
C GLU A 64 -5.39 6.77 7.51
N HIS A 65 -6.57 7.38 7.43
CA HIS A 65 -7.79 6.78 6.91
C HIS A 65 -8.09 7.32 5.51
N PHE A 66 -7.94 6.47 4.51
CA PHE A 66 -8.28 6.83 3.14
C PHE A 66 -9.66 6.28 2.77
N SER A 67 -10.47 7.08 2.07
CA SER A 67 -11.47 6.51 1.19
C SER A 67 -10.77 5.74 0.05
N GLN A 68 -11.46 4.81 -0.59
CA GLN A 68 -10.92 4.11 -1.77
C GLN A 68 -10.35 5.09 -2.81
N LYS A 69 -11.10 6.17 -3.12
CA LYS A 69 -10.65 7.24 -4.03
C LYS A 69 -9.41 7.98 -3.52
N GLY A 70 -9.36 8.27 -2.21
CA GLY A 70 -8.22 8.94 -1.59
C GLY A 70 -6.94 8.12 -1.74
N TYR A 71 -7.03 6.79 -1.53
CA TYR A 71 -5.90 5.90 -1.71
C TYR A 71 -5.42 5.82 -3.17
N ILE A 72 -6.34 5.86 -4.13
CA ILE A 72 -5.98 5.93 -5.56
C ILE A 72 -5.27 7.24 -5.90
N ASN A 73 -5.71 8.38 -5.34
CA ASN A 73 -5.00 9.65 -5.54
C ASN A 73 -3.56 9.59 -4.97
N TRP A 74 -3.40 8.96 -3.79
CA TRP A 74 -2.07 8.70 -3.23
C TRP A 74 -1.22 7.80 -4.13
N LEU A 75 -1.80 6.74 -4.70
CA LEU A 75 -1.10 5.85 -5.64
C LEU A 75 -0.67 6.61 -6.92
N GLU A 76 -1.50 7.54 -7.43
CA GLU A 76 -1.14 8.41 -8.55
C GLU A 76 0.00 9.38 -8.21
N TRP A 77 0.04 9.86 -6.96
CA TRP A 77 1.16 10.66 -6.46
C TRP A 77 2.44 9.84 -6.39
N ASP A 78 2.39 8.64 -5.83
CA ASP A 78 3.53 7.74 -5.71
C ASP A 78 4.09 7.32 -7.09
N ALA A 79 3.19 7.07 -8.05
CA ALA A 79 3.51 6.68 -9.42
C ALA A 79 4.43 7.67 -10.16
N VAL A 80 4.36 8.99 -9.83
CA VAL A 80 5.21 10.02 -10.44
C VAL A 80 6.69 9.77 -10.20
N PHE A 81 7.03 9.13 -9.09
CA PHE A 81 8.40 8.84 -8.71
C PHE A 81 8.92 7.51 -9.26
N GLU A 82 8.13 6.79 -10.06
CA GLU A 82 8.47 5.50 -10.67
C GLU A 82 8.89 4.47 -9.61
N PRO A 83 7.99 4.12 -8.67
CA PRO A 83 8.31 3.23 -7.58
C PRO A 83 8.57 1.80 -8.07
N THR A 84 9.47 1.11 -7.38
CA THR A 84 9.67 -0.33 -7.49
C THR A 84 9.44 -0.95 -6.12
N TYR A 85 8.46 -1.85 -6.04
CA TYR A 85 8.15 -2.64 -4.86
C TYR A 85 8.59 -4.09 -5.05
N LYS A 86 9.30 -4.65 -4.07
CA LYS A 86 9.71 -6.06 -4.10
C LYS A 86 9.24 -6.76 -2.84
N ILE A 87 8.59 -7.90 -3.01
CA ILE A 87 8.29 -8.82 -1.93
C ILE A 87 9.58 -9.59 -1.62
N ILE A 88 10.13 -9.40 -0.42
CA ILE A 88 11.29 -10.17 0.08
C ILE A 88 10.75 -11.47 0.72
N GLU A 89 9.76 -11.34 1.60
CA GLU A 89 9.08 -12.47 2.24
C GLU A 89 7.58 -12.18 2.28
N ILE A 90 6.75 -13.19 2.14
CA ILE A 90 5.31 -13.08 2.31
C ILE A 90 4.73 -14.40 2.79
N LYS A 91 3.88 -14.36 3.80
CA LYS A 91 3.19 -15.54 4.33
C LYS A 91 1.83 -15.17 4.89
N GLN A 92 0.87 -16.07 4.74
CA GLN A 92 -0.39 -15.99 5.45
C GLN A 92 -0.22 -16.56 6.86
N ASP A 93 -0.82 -15.89 7.84
CA ASP A 93 -0.89 -16.30 9.23
C ASP A 93 -2.33 -16.10 9.70
N ASN A 94 -3.12 -17.17 9.68
CA ASN A 94 -4.56 -17.15 9.92
C ASN A 94 -5.28 -16.13 9.00
N GLU A 95 -5.90 -15.12 9.58
CA GLU A 95 -6.73 -14.12 8.90
C GLU A 95 -5.93 -12.96 8.30
N ILE A 96 -4.63 -12.91 8.55
CA ILE A 96 -3.74 -11.83 8.11
C ILE A 96 -2.67 -12.34 7.16
N VAL A 97 -2.07 -11.42 6.39
CA VAL A 97 -0.84 -11.68 5.63
C VAL A 97 0.27 -10.81 6.18
N LYS A 98 1.40 -11.45 6.52
CA LYS A 98 2.64 -10.79 6.92
C LYS A 98 3.57 -10.70 5.73
N ALA A 99 4.16 -9.54 5.51
CA ALA A 99 5.08 -9.32 4.41
C ALA A 99 6.31 -8.55 4.86
N LYS A 100 7.45 -8.83 4.21
CA LYS A 100 8.66 -8.03 4.25
C LYS A 100 8.86 -7.46 2.85
N ILE A 101 8.88 -6.14 2.76
CA ILE A 101 8.83 -5.40 1.51
C ILE A 101 10.04 -4.50 1.39
N SER A 102 10.53 -4.38 0.16
CA SER A 102 11.50 -3.36 -0.22
C SER A 102 10.86 -2.38 -1.20
N LYS A 103 11.17 -1.10 -1.06
CA LYS A 103 10.77 -0.03 -1.98
C LYS A 103 11.94 0.88 -2.30
N ILE A 104 12.07 1.23 -3.58
CA ILE A 104 12.89 2.33 -4.08
C ILE A 104 12.08 3.12 -5.10
N ASP A 105 12.29 4.41 -5.18
CA ASP A 105 11.76 5.32 -6.21
C ASP A 105 12.75 6.48 -6.42
N LYS A 106 12.54 7.33 -7.40
CA LYS A 106 13.42 8.49 -7.69
C LYS A 106 13.61 9.41 -6.49
N ARG A 107 12.55 9.60 -5.69
CA ARG A 107 12.57 10.40 -4.46
C ARG A 107 13.39 9.71 -3.37
N LEU A 108 13.12 8.42 -3.11
CA LEU A 108 13.85 7.64 -2.10
C LEU A 108 15.33 7.47 -2.47
N PHE A 109 15.63 7.28 -3.76
CA PHE A 109 17.01 7.22 -4.22
C PHE A 109 17.78 8.50 -3.90
N PHE A 110 17.15 9.67 -4.02
CA PHE A 110 17.76 10.94 -3.63
C PHE A 110 17.86 11.09 -2.11
N LEU A 111 16.76 10.79 -1.38
CA LEU A 111 16.67 11.06 0.06
C LEU A 111 17.42 10.06 0.91
N HIS A 112 17.43 8.78 0.49
CA HIS A 112 17.88 7.66 1.30
C HIS A 112 19.07 6.90 0.67
N GLU A 113 19.27 7.00 -0.66
CA GLU A 113 20.34 6.41 -1.48
C GLU A 113 20.25 4.89 -1.66
N GLU A 114 19.41 4.21 -0.90
CA GLU A 114 19.20 2.76 -0.96
C GLU A 114 17.71 2.41 -0.77
N PRO A 115 17.28 1.17 -1.14
CA PRO A 115 15.91 0.76 -0.91
C PRO A 115 15.55 0.74 0.57
N MET A 116 14.41 1.31 0.91
CA MET A 116 13.81 1.12 2.23
C MET A 116 13.28 -0.30 2.34
N VAL A 117 13.43 -0.91 3.53
CA VAL A 117 12.91 -2.26 3.82
C VAL A 117 12.15 -2.24 5.14
N TRP A 118 10.94 -2.81 5.14
CA TRP A 118 10.10 -2.88 6.34
C TRP A 118 9.28 -4.16 6.40
N ASN A 119 8.77 -4.45 7.61
CA ASN A 119 7.79 -5.51 7.84
C ASN A 119 6.40 -4.90 7.98
N GLU A 120 5.38 -5.55 7.40
CA GLU A 120 4.01 -5.09 7.51
C GLU A 120 2.98 -6.24 7.57
N ILE A 121 1.80 -5.90 8.02
CA ILE A 121 0.64 -6.79 8.10
C ILE A 121 -0.47 -6.23 7.22
N ILE A 122 -1.09 -7.11 6.42
CA ILE A 122 -2.29 -6.80 5.66
C ILE A 122 -3.48 -7.51 6.31
N GLN A 123 -4.57 -6.77 6.55
CA GLN A 123 -5.83 -7.26 7.08
C GLN A 123 -6.95 -7.16 6.04
N PHE A 124 -7.89 -8.07 6.15
CA PHE A 124 -8.93 -8.27 5.15
C PHE A 124 -10.31 -8.36 5.81
N GLU A 125 -11.32 -7.77 5.18
CA GLU A 125 -12.71 -7.92 5.52
C GLU A 125 -13.52 -8.16 4.25
N ASN A 126 -14.40 -9.15 4.26
CA ASN A 126 -15.24 -9.51 3.10
C ASN A 126 -14.46 -9.69 1.78
N GLY A 127 -13.24 -10.28 1.87
CA GLY A 127 -12.39 -10.49 0.70
C GLY A 127 -11.75 -9.22 0.12
N LYS A 128 -11.71 -8.13 0.88
CA LYS A 128 -11.08 -6.86 0.53
C LYS A 128 -10.01 -6.48 1.53
N ILE A 129 -9.00 -5.75 1.08
CA ILE A 129 -7.98 -5.16 1.95
C ILE A 129 -8.58 -3.92 2.62
N THR A 130 -8.56 -3.89 3.94
CA THR A 130 -9.10 -2.78 4.74
C THR A 130 -8.03 -2.11 5.60
N ARG A 131 -6.88 -2.78 5.83
CA ARG A 131 -5.80 -2.22 6.64
C ARG A 131 -4.44 -2.75 6.18
N VAL A 132 -3.47 -1.85 6.12
CA VAL A 132 -2.05 -2.16 5.97
C VAL A 132 -1.30 -1.49 7.12
N GLU A 133 -0.60 -2.29 7.92
CA GLU A 133 0.08 -1.84 9.12
C GLU A 133 1.57 -2.09 9.01
N ARG A 134 2.36 -1.05 8.82
CA ARG A 134 3.82 -1.10 8.83
C ARG A 134 4.31 -1.22 10.26
N LEU A 135 5.02 -2.30 10.57
CA LEU A 135 5.43 -2.65 11.92
C LEU A 135 6.75 -2.00 12.30
N LYS A 136 7.77 -2.23 11.49
CA LYS A 136 9.15 -1.81 11.75
C LYS A 136 9.91 -1.68 10.43
N TYR A 137 10.73 -0.64 10.37
CA TYR A 137 11.77 -0.51 9.34
C TYR A 137 12.99 -1.36 9.71
N GLU A 138 13.52 -2.11 8.74
CA GLU A 138 14.79 -2.83 8.86
C GLU A 138 15.93 -2.06 8.20
N VAL A 139 15.61 -1.35 7.12
CA VAL A 139 16.54 -0.47 6.42
C VAL A 139 15.86 0.87 6.22
N PHE A 140 16.18 1.84 7.07
CA PHE A 140 15.77 3.22 6.95
C PHE A 140 16.68 4.13 7.79
N ASP A 141 17.52 4.90 7.11
CA ASP A 141 18.32 5.96 7.74
C ASP A 141 17.52 7.27 7.77
N ILE A 142 16.77 7.47 8.85
CA ILE A 142 15.93 8.65 9.04
C ILE A 142 16.79 9.94 9.07
N SER A 143 18.01 9.88 9.60
CA SER A 143 18.88 11.05 9.69
C SER A 143 19.32 11.52 8.30
N ARG A 144 19.72 10.59 7.43
CA ARG A 144 20.06 10.87 6.04
C ARG A 144 18.84 11.40 5.28
N PHE A 145 17.71 10.73 5.41
CA PHE A 145 16.47 11.11 4.76
C PHE A 145 16.05 12.54 5.10
N VAL A 146 16.05 12.91 6.40
CA VAL A 146 15.70 14.26 6.86
C VAL A 146 16.71 15.28 6.36
N LYS A 147 18.02 15.01 6.51
CA LYS A 147 19.08 15.90 6.04
C LYS A 147 18.92 16.24 4.55
N ASN A 148 18.82 15.21 3.71
CA ASN A 148 18.73 15.42 2.25
C ASN A 148 17.44 16.15 1.87
N ARG A 149 16.33 15.87 2.55
CA ARG A 149 15.07 16.60 2.35
C ARG A 149 15.20 18.08 2.71
N GLU A 150 15.81 18.41 3.85
CA GLU A 150 16.00 19.79 4.28
C GLU A 150 16.97 20.56 3.37
N GLU A 151 18.01 19.90 2.86
CA GLU A 151 18.91 20.49 1.88
C GLU A 151 18.15 20.84 0.59
N LEU A 152 17.30 19.95 0.10
CA LEU A 152 16.47 20.21 -1.08
C LEU A 152 15.49 21.37 -0.84
N VAL A 153 14.82 21.41 0.32
CA VAL A 153 13.87 22.46 0.67
C VAL A 153 14.56 23.83 0.66
N ARG A 154 15.68 23.97 1.41
CA ARG A 154 16.44 25.22 1.44
C ARG A 154 16.88 25.67 0.06
N TRP A 155 17.38 24.74 -0.73
CA TRP A 155 17.83 25.08 -2.09
C TRP A 155 16.68 25.55 -2.99
N VAL A 156 15.51 24.90 -2.88
CA VAL A 156 14.30 25.33 -3.62
C VAL A 156 13.86 26.72 -3.18
N ASP A 157 13.83 26.98 -1.86
CA ASP A 157 13.46 28.30 -1.33
C ASP A 157 14.36 29.42 -1.89
N ASP A 158 15.67 29.15 -2.01
CA ASP A 158 16.67 30.13 -2.45
C ASP A 158 16.69 30.31 -3.97
N ASN A 159 16.45 29.25 -4.76
CA ASN A 159 16.72 29.24 -6.19
C ASN A 159 15.46 29.07 -7.08
N HIS A 160 14.42 28.43 -6.56
CA HIS A 160 13.21 28.06 -7.29
C HIS A 160 11.94 28.22 -6.46
N PRO A 161 11.66 29.43 -5.91
CA PRO A 161 10.51 29.64 -5.04
C PRO A 161 9.16 29.33 -5.70
N GLU A 162 9.09 29.28 -7.03
CA GLU A 162 7.89 28.85 -7.77
C GLU A 162 7.55 27.36 -7.55
N LEU A 163 8.49 26.56 -7.03
CA LEU A 163 8.29 25.15 -6.69
C LEU A 163 7.92 24.93 -5.22
N ASN A 164 7.90 25.97 -4.40
CA ASN A 164 7.51 25.86 -2.99
C ASN A 164 6.15 25.16 -2.83
N GLY A 165 5.97 24.46 -1.72
CA GLY A 165 4.79 23.65 -1.50
C GLY A 165 4.84 22.23 -2.09
N PHE A 166 5.97 21.78 -2.59
CA PHE A 166 6.13 20.45 -3.14
C PHE A 166 6.04 19.31 -2.08
N LEU A 167 5.96 19.66 -0.79
CA LEU A 167 5.73 18.72 0.32
C LEU A 167 4.33 18.85 0.95
N GLU A 168 3.49 19.80 0.52
CA GLU A 168 2.25 20.16 1.22
C GLU A 168 1.11 19.15 1.06
N ALA A 169 1.11 18.38 -0.03
CA ALA A 169 0.04 17.41 -0.29
C ALA A 169 0.52 16.24 -1.15
N GLN A 170 -0.18 15.11 -0.99
CA GLN A 170 0.09 13.91 -1.77
C GLN A 170 -0.85 13.83 -2.99
N THR A 171 -0.71 14.80 -3.89
CA THR A 171 -1.42 14.83 -5.17
C THR A 171 -0.44 14.71 -6.34
N LYS A 172 -0.91 14.20 -7.49
CA LYS A 172 -0.09 14.05 -8.68
C LYS A 172 0.60 15.36 -9.09
N SER A 173 -0.09 16.51 -9.01
CA SER A 173 0.48 17.81 -9.36
C SER A 173 1.62 18.23 -8.42
N VAL A 174 1.48 17.94 -7.12
CA VAL A 174 2.52 18.22 -6.12
C VAL A 174 3.71 17.28 -6.31
N ALA A 175 3.47 16.00 -6.63
CA ALA A 175 4.54 15.06 -6.97
C ALA A 175 5.35 15.51 -8.19
N MET A 176 4.69 16.05 -9.22
CA MET A 176 5.37 16.61 -10.40
C MET A 176 6.26 17.82 -10.05
N LYS A 177 5.82 18.71 -9.13
CA LYS A 177 6.68 19.77 -8.61
C LYS A 177 7.89 19.20 -7.88
N TYR A 178 7.67 18.17 -7.03
CA TYR A 178 8.74 17.52 -6.30
C TYR A 178 9.78 16.89 -7.25
N LEU A 179 9.32 16.14 -8.24
CA LEU A 179 10.20 15.53 -9.23
C LEU A 179 11.01 16.60 -10.00
N LYS A 180 10.40 17.73 -10.34
CA LYS A 180 11.09 18.87 -10.96
C LYS A 180 12.14 19.47 -10.02
N ALA A 181 11.83 19.65 -8.74
CA ALA A 181 12.79 20.14 -7.74
C ALA A 181 13.99 19.20 -7.62
N LEU A 182 13.78 17.89 -7.55
CA LEU A 182 14.84 16.88 -7.52
C LEU A 182 15.75 16.97 -8.76
N ALA A 183 15.15 17.03 -9.96
CA ALA A 183 15.90 17.10 -11.21
C ALA A 183 16.77 18.35 -11.31
N LEU A 184 16.23 19.51 -10.93
CA LEU A 184 16.97 20.77 -10.94
C LEU A 184 18.09 20.78 -9.90
N PHE A 185 17.84 20.27 -8.69
CA PHE A 185 18.84 20.16 -7.63
C PHE A 185 20.02 19.25 -8.03
N GLN A 186 19.74 18.12 -8.68
CA GLN A 186 20.77 17.19 -9.13
C GLN A 186 21.62 17.74 -10.29
N ASN A 187 21.03 18.55 -11.16
CA ASN A 187 21.72 19.11 -12.33
C ASN A 187 22.63 20.31 -12.01
N GLN A 188 22.60 20.86 -10.78
CA GLN A 188 23.50 21.96 -10.38
C GLN A 188 24.87 21.48 -9.87
N LYS A 189 25.01 20.17 -9.59
CA LYS A 189 26.25 19.52 -9.16
C LYS A 189 27.08 19.10 -10.36
#